data_03fe0029b6f881fec08994b5953d881d
#
_entry.id   03fe0029b6f881fec08994b5953d881d
#
_cell.length_a   1.000
_cell.length_b   1.000
_cell.length_c   1.000
_cell.angle_alpha   90.00
_cell.angle_beta   90.00
_cell.angle_gamma   90.00
#
_symmetry.space_group_name_H-M   'P 1'
#
loop_
_entity.id
_entity.type
_entity.pdbx_description
1 polymer ?
#
loop_
_entity_poly.entity_id
_entity_poly.type
_entity_poly.pdbx_seq_one_letter_code
_entity_poly.pdbx_strand_id
1 'polypeptide(L)'
;MERHVIYESDYICLYADKVRLSSGHVIDKYHQIHYPHEAVSIVIFNDKNEILMIREKRYTVGRLEWEIPAGRVEQGESKEDAARREAMEETGCTLKDLRFLCSQNPANGMSDCVCHVFAANVDTEAALTDTDEIAGKVWMPVSDVKVLLRNNQTMDGISILSILFALEFYDKANGNK
;
A
#
# COMPACT_ATOMS: atom_id res chain seq x y z
N MET A 1 23.40 -20.67 6.48
CA MET A 1 22.06 -20.23 6.93
C MET A 1 21.22 -21.50 7.12
N GLU A 2 20.55 -21.64 8.26
CA GLU A 2 19.65 -22.75 8.56
C GLU A 2 18.28 -22.13 8.87
N ARG A 3 17.23 -22.55 8.13
CA ARG A 3 15.88 -22.01 8.28
C ARG A 3 15.03 -22.92 9.14
N HIS A 4 14.34 -22.36 10.10
CA HIS A 4 13.32 -23.01 10.89
C HIS A 4 11.97 -22.32 10.67
N VAL A 5 10.99 -23.08 10.14
CA VAL A 5 9.62 -22.61 9.93
C VAL A 5 8.88 -22.68 11.27
N ILE A 6 8.36 -21.53 11.73
CA ILE A 6 7.52 -21.43 12.93
C ILE A 6 6.05 -21.53 12.56
N TYR A 7 5.65 -20.85 11.48
CA TYR A 7 4.28 -20.81 10.98
C TYR A 7 4.28 -20.58 9.47
N GLU A 8 3.35 -21.19 8.76
CA GLU A 8 3.18 -21.04 7.32
C GLU A 8 1.69 -21.03 6.97
N SER A 9 1.30 -20.10 6.10
CA SER A 9 -0.02 -19.97 5.51
C SER A 9 0.09 -19.33 4.12
N ASP A 10 -1.02 -19.23 3.41
CA ASP A 10 -1.10 -18.53 2.12
C ASP A 10 -0.90 -17.00 2.25
N TYR A 11 -0.90 -16.47 3.48
CA TYR A 11 -0.80 -15.04 3.76
C TYR A 11 0.58 -14.63 4.23
N ILE A 12 1.17 -15.40 5.14
CA ILE A 12 2.48 -15.13 5.73
C ILE A 12 3.19 -16.43 6.11
N CYS A 13 4.53 -16.38 6.09
CA CYS A 13 5.37 -17.38 6.72
C CYS A 13 6.22 -16.71 7.79
N LEU A 14 6.29 -17.31 8.99
CA LEU A 14 7.16 -16.85 10.08
C LEU A 14 8.34 -17.81 10.21
N TYR A 15 9.54 -17.26 10.09
CA TYR A 15 10.79 -18.03 10.21
C TYR A 15 11.60 -17.61 11.42
N ALA A 16 12.39 -18.56 11.97
CA ALA A 16 13.51 -18.31 12.87
C ALA A 16 14.78 -18.87 12.23
N ASP A 17 15.54 -18.01 11.61
CA ASP A 17 16.74 -18.42 10.87
C ASP A 17 17.99 -18.37 11.77
N LYS A 18 18.89 -19.33 11.63
CA LYS A 18 20.25 -19.22 12.16
C LYS A 18 21.12 -18.48 11.15
N VAL A 19 21.56 -17.29 11.51
CA VAL A 19 22.28 -16.37 10.63
C VAL A 19 23.68 -16.10 11.14
N ARG A 20 24.68 -16.23 10.27
CA ARG A 20 26.06 -15.78 10.54
C ARG A 20 26.30 -14.43 9.88
N LEU A 21 26.61 -13.43 10.68
CA LEU A 21 26.99 -12.10 10.20
C LEU A 21 28.42 -12.07 9.64
N SER A 22 28.74 -11.03 8.89
CA SER A 22 30.10 -10.82 8.32
C SER A 22 31.20 -10.73 9.38
N SER A 23 30.85 -10.27 10.58
CA SER A 23 31.76 -10.26 11.76
C SER A 23 32.07 -11.63 12.33
N GLY A 24 31.41 -12.70 11.86
CA GLY A 24 31.47 -14.04 12.42
C GLY A 24 30.49 -14.31 13.55
N HIS A 25 29.80 -13.28 14.07
CA HIS A 25 28.77 -13.43 15.09
C HIS A 25 27.61 -14.27 14.56
N VAL A 26 27.08 -15.18 15.38
CA VAL A 26 25.95 -16.05 15.03
C VAL A 26 24.74 -15.62 15.82
N ILE A 27 23.65 -15.36 15.10
CA ILE A 27 22.30 -15.17 15.67
C ILE A 27 21.58 -16.49 15.51
N ASP A 28 21.27 -17.16 16.61
CA ASP A 28 20.64 -18.49 16.57
C ASP A 28 19.17 -18.46 16.16
N LYS A 29 18.46 -17.34 16.41
CA LYS A 29 17.05 -17.16 16.06
C LYS A 29 16.84 -15.73 15.54
N TYR A 30 17.08 -15.53 14.26
CA TYR A 30 16.69 -14.29 13.55
C TYR A 30 15.27 -14.46 13.04
N HIS A 31 14.32 -13.77 13.67
CA HIS A 31 12.92 -13.85 13.28
C HIS A 31 12.65 -12.96 12.08
N GLN A 32 11.97 -13.50 11.07
CA GLN A 32 11.52 -12.77 9.91
C GLN A 32 10.16 -13.25 9.42
N ILE A 33 9.42 -12.33 8.82
CA ILE A 33 8.14 -12.59 8.16
C ILE A 33 8.38 -12.58 6.66
N HIS A 34 7.97 -13.67 5.99
CA HIS A 34 7.94 -13.75 4.54
C HIS A 34 6.50 -13.56 4.06
N TYR A 35 6.33 -12.71 3.07
CA TYR A 35 5.06 -12.50 2.39
C TYR A 35 5.09 -13.21 1.04
N PRO A 36 4.26 -14.26 0.80
CA PRO A 36 4.21 -14.98 -0.46
C PRO A 36 3.79 -14.12 -1.67
N HIS A 37 3.08 -13.02 -1.40
CA HIS A 37 2.57 -12.09 -2.39
C HIS A 37 3.14 -10.70 -2.20
N GLU A 38 3.48 -10.04 -3.30
CA GLU A 38 3.74 -8.60 -3.33
C GLU A 38 2.42 -7.82 -3.17
N ALA A 39 2.50 -6.53 -2.89
CA ALA A 39 1.35 -5.66 -2.76
C ALA A 39 1.43 -4.48 -3.73
N VAL A 40 0.28 -3.84 -3.96
CA VAL A 40 0.16 -2.57 -4.67
C VAL A 40 -0.55 -1.55 -3.80
N SER A 41 -0.27 -0.27 -4.03
CA SER A 41 -1.02 0.86 -3.47
C SER A 41 -1.21 1.92 -4.54
N ILE A 42 -2.36 2.58 -4.54
CA ILE A 42 -2.76 3.48 -5.61
C ILE A 42 -3.19 4.84 -5.08
N VAL A 43 -2.49 5.90 -5.47
CA VAL A 43 -2.92 7.27 -5.22
C VAL A 43 -3.76 7.73 -6.40
N ILE A 44 -5.07 7.87 -6.20
CA ILE A 44 -6.03 8.22 -7.24
C ILE A 44 -6.37 9.70 -7.15
N PHE A 45 -6.16 10.43 -8.25
CA PHE A 45 -6.49 11.85 -8.38
C PHE A 45 -7.74 12.05 -9.23
N ASN A 46 -8.44 13.16 -8.99
CA ASN A 46 -9.48 13.68 -9.87
C ASN A 46 -9.06 15.01 -10.51
N ASP A 47 -9.90 15.51 -11.44
CA ASP A 47 -9.64 16.76 -12.17
C ASP A 47 -9.65 18.01 -11.27
N LYS A 48 -10.13 17.91 -10.01
CA LYS A 48 -10.13 19.01 -9.03
C LYS A 48 -8.88 19.01 -8.13
N ASN A 49 -7.88 18.18 -8.44
CA ASN A 49 -6.69 18.00 -7.61
C ASN A 49 -7.01 17.53 -6.18
N GLU A 50 -7.93 16.57 -6.08
CA GLU A 50 -8.27 15.86 -4.86
C GLU A 50 -7.74 14.43 -4.94
N ILE A 51 -7.42 13.84 -3.80
CA ILE A 51 -7.01 12.43 -3.65
C ILE A 51 -8.19 11.65 -3.09
N LEU A 52 -8.46 10.47 -3.67
CA LEU A 52 -9.44 9.55 -3.12
C LEU A 52 -8.87 8.87 -1.88
N MET A 53 -9.47 9.18 -0.74
CA MET A 53 -9.14 8.56 0.55
C MET A 53 -10.26 7.59 0.94
N ILE A 54 -9.89 6.46 1.51
CA ILE A 54 -10.80 5.47 2.09
C ILE A 54 -10.73 5.48 3.61
N ARG A 55 -11.83 5.06 4.25
CA ARG A 55 -11.90 4.83 5.70
C ARG A 55 -11.95 3.33 5.93
N GLU A 56 -10.84 2.73 6.28
CA GLU A 56 -10.71 1.30 6.44
C GLU A 56 -10.81 0.87 7.90
N LYS A 57 -11.48 -0.27 8.10
CA LYS A 57 -11.65 -0.91 9.42
C LYS A 57 -10.49 -1.86 9.65
N ARG A 58 -9.41 -1.39 10.25
CA ARG A 58 -8.23 -2.24 10.54
C ARG A 58 -8.42 -3.03 11.83
N TYR A 59 -8.67 -4.34 11.70
CA TYR A 59 -8.81 -5.26 12.83
C TYR A 59 -7.60 -5.21 13.78
N THR A 60 -6.39 -5.18 13.23
CA THR A 60 -5.13 -5.24 14.00
C THR A 60 -4.94 -4.04 14.93
N VAL A 61 -5.43 -2.87 14.56
CA VAL A 61 -5.32 -1.63 15.36
C VAL A 61 -6.64 -1.25 16.02
N GLY A 62 -7.74 -1.94 15.71
CA GLY A 62 -9.04 -1.78 16.36
C GLY A 62 -9.73 -0.44 16.11
N ARG A 63 -9.41 0.24 15.00
CA ARG A 63 -9.96 1.54 14.66
C ARG A 63 -10.09 1.75 13.16
N LEU A 64 -10.81 2.81 12.78
CA LEU A 64 -10.87 3.31 11.40
C LEU A 64 -9.63 4.16 11.10
N GLU A 65 -8.95 3.82 10.01
CA GLU A 65 -7.82 4.59 9.49
C GLU A 65 -8.19 5.30 8.18
N TRP A 66 -7.52 6.42 7.92
CA TRP A 66 -7.51 7.04 6.61
C TRP A 66 -6.39 6.42 5.78
N GLU A 67 -6.75 5.81 4.67
CA GLU A 67 -5.82 5.11 3.79
C GLU A 67 -6.10 5.44 2.32
N ILE A 68 -5.24 4.95 1.45
CA ILE A 68 -5.46 4.87 0.00
C ILE A 68 -5.73 3.42 -0.37
N PRO A 69 -6.35 3.12 -1.51
CA PRO A 69 -6.56 1.76 -1.98
C PRO A 69 -5.25 0.99 -2.08
N ALA A 70 -5.24 -0.22 -1.54
CA ALA A 70 -4.05 -1.08 -1.52
C ALA A 70 -4.44 -2.55 -1.29
N GLY A 71 -3.78 -3.46 -2.01
CA GLY A 71 -4.01 -4.89 -1.81
C GLY A 71 -2.91 -5.76 -2.39
N ARG A 72 -3.15 -7.06 -2.42
CA ARG A 72 -2.16 -8.04 -2.86
C ARG A 72 -2.17 -8.21 -4.37
N VAL A 73 -1.01 -8.50 -4.93
CA VAL A 73 -0.90 -9.02 -6.30
C VAL A 73 -1.25 -10.50 -6.27
N GLU A 74 -2.26 -10.91 -7.03
CA GLU A 74 -2.66 -12.31 -7.11
C GLU A 74 -1.72 -13.13 -7.98
N GLN A 75 -1.80 -14.46 -7.85
CA GLN A 75 -0.93 -15.35 -8.62
C GLN A 75 -1.19 -15.23 -10.13
N GLY A 76 -0.15 -14.83 -10.87
CA GLY A 76 -0.24 -14.66 -12.33
C GLY A 76 -0.78 -13.31 -12.78
N GLU A 77 -1.12 -12.44 -11.85
CA GLU A 77 -1.57 -11.07 -12.12
C GLU A 77 -0.38 -10.13 -12.34
N SER A 78 -0.51 -9.16 -13.25
CA SER A 78 0.45 -8.06 -13.33
C SER A 78 0.19 -7.04 -12.22
N LYS A 79 1.21 -6.28 -11.83
CA LYS A 79 1.09 -5.23 -10.81
C LYS A 79 0.12 -4.12 -11.23
N GLU A 80 0.09 -3.83 -12.52
CA GLU A 80 -0.83 -2.88 -13.14
C GLU A 80 -2.28 -3.37 -13.10
N ASP A 81 -2.52 -4.66 -13.33
CA ASP A 81 -3.86 -5.26 -13.25
C ASP A 81 -4.32 -5.32 -11.79
N ALA A 82 -3.44 -5.71 -10.85
CA ALA A 82 -3.71 -5.67 -9.43
C ALA A 82 -4.11 -4.26 -8.97
N ALA A 83 -3.37 -3.23 -9.38
CA ALA A 83 -3.69 -1.84 -9.04
C ALA A 83 -5.07 -1.42 -9.57
N ARG A 84 -5.46 -1.86 -10.77
CA ARG A 84 -6.79 -1.57 -11.33
C ARG A 84 -7.90 -2.34 -10.62
N ARG A 85 -7.67 -3.61 -10.29
CA ARG A 85 -8.63 -4.46 -9.57
C ARG A 85 -8.88 -3.89 -8.17
N GLU A 86 -7.82 -3.62 -7.39
CA GLU A 86 -7.95 -3.06 -6.03
C GLU A 86 -8.67 -1.70 -6.02
N ALA A 87 -8.33 -0.81 -6.97
CA ALA A 87 -9.03 0.46 -7.11
C ALA A 87 -10.54 0.26 -7.37
N MET A 88 -10.90 -0.72 -8.22
CA MET A 88 -12.30 -1.02 -8.50
C MET A 88 -13.00 -1.65 -7.29
N GLU A 89 -12.37 -2.62 -6.63
CA GLU A 89 -12.97 -3.36 -5.51
C GLU A 89 -13.19 -2.45 -4.30
N GLU A 90 -12.17 -1.69 -3.90
CA GLU A 90 -12.22 -0.86 -2.69
C GLU A 90 -12.87 0.51 -2.90
N THR A 91 -12.94 0.99 -4.15
CA THR A 91 -13.45 2.35 -4.39
C THR A 91 -14.52 2.47 -5.49
N GLY A 92 -14.72 1.43 -6.30
CA GLY A 92 -15.59 1.48 -7.48
C GLY A 92 -15.04 2.35 -8.62
N CYS A 93 -13.74 2.69 -8.60
CA CYS A 93 -13.12 3.54 -9.60
C CYS A 93 -12.43 2.75 -10.71
N THR A 94 -12.65 3.13 -11.96
CA THR A 94 -11.74 2.78 -13.06
C THR A 94 -10.65 3.85 -13.20
N LEU A 95 -9.46 3.43 -13.67
CA LEU A 95 -8.28 4.25 -13.70
C LEU A 95 -7.84 4.58 -15.14
N LYS A 96 -7.46 5.83 -15.39
CA LYS A 96 -6.69 6.28 -16.56
C LYS A 96 -5.32 6.80 -16.14
N ASP A 97 -4.38 6.84 -17.07
CA ASP A 97 -3.02 7.36 -16.86
C ASP A 97 -2.28 6.69 -15.69
N LEU A 98 -2.52 5.38 -15.47
CA LEU A 98 -1.86 4.62 -14.41
C LEU A 98 -0.34 4.63 -14.62
N ARG A 99 0.40 5.05 -13.60
CA ARG A 99 1.87 5.11 -13.61
C ARG A 99 2.44 4.43 -12.39
N PHE A 100 3.41 3.57 -12.61
CA PHE A 100 4.28 3.07 -11.56
C PHE A 100 5.19 4.20 -11.07
N LEU A 101 5.31 4.38 -9.77
CA LEU A 101 6.15 5.40 -9.15
C LEU A 101 7.40 4.81 -8.51
N CYS A 102 7.23 3.86 -7.59
CA CYS A 102 8.33 3.19 -6.90
C CYS A 102 7.89 1.87 -6.29
N SER A 103 8.88 1.11 -5.84
CA SER A 103 8.65 -0.03 -4.93
C SER A 103 9.22 0.31 -3.56
N GLN A 104 8.54 -0.10 -2.51
CA GLN A 104 8.96 0.06 -1.13
C GLN A 104 8.90 -1.26 -0.37
N ASN A 105 9.71 -1.38 0.66
CA ASN A 105 9.57 -2.42 1.67
C ASN A 105 9.23 -1.73 3.00
N PRO A 106 7.99 -1.85 3.51
CA PRO A 106 7.53 -1.12 4.69
C PRO A 106 8.27 -1.49 5.99
N ALA A 107 8.88 -2.68 6.04
CA ALA A 107 9.48 -3.22 7.25
C ALA A 107 10.71 -4.11 6.95
N ASN A 108 11.65 -3.64 6.12
CA ASN A 108 12.79 -4.42 5.62
C ASN A 108 13.73 -4.97 6.70
N GLY A 109 13.62 -4.50 7.94
CA GLY A 109 14.37 -5.04 9.07
C GLY A 109 13.82 -6.36 9.60
N MET A 110 12.59 -6.73 9.24
CA MET A 110 11.92 -7.93 9.74
C MET A 110 11.04 -8.65 8.72
N SER A 111 10.80 -8.06 7.57
CA SER A 111 9.98 -8.69 6.52
C SER A 111 10.53 -8.41 5.13
N ASP A 112 10.18 -9.26 4.19
CA ASP A 112 10.49 -9.11 2.76
C ASP A 112 9.30 -8.59 1.94
N CYS A 113 8.27 -8.08 2.60
CA CYS A 113 7.11 -7.48 1.94
C CYS A 113 7.54 -6.38 0.98
N VAL A 114 7.08 -6.45 -0.26
CA VAL A 114 7.28 -5.41 -1.27
C VAL A 114 5.92 -4.85 -1.66
N CYS A 115 5.78 -3.53 -1.59
CA CYS A 115 4.61 -2.81 -2.08
C CYS A 115 5.01 -1.91 -3.24
N HIS A 116 4.27 -2.00 -4.35
CA HIS A 116 4.46 -1.21 -5.55
C HIS A 116 3.48 -0.04 -5.56
N VAL A 117 4.01 1.15 -5.58
CA VAL A 117 3.24 2.39 -5.53
C VAL A 117 2.88 2.84 -6.93
N PHE A 118 1.60 3.07 -7.15
CA PHE A 118 1.07 3.64 -8.37
C PHE A 118 0.38 4.97 -8.10
N ALA A 119 0.28 5.81 -9.13
CA ALA A 119 -0.61 6.94 -9.17
C ALA A 119 -1.43 6.89 -10.46
N ALA A 120 -2.65 7.39 -10.41
CA ALA A 120 -3.55 7.40 -11.55
C ALA A 120 -4.54 8.57 -11.45
N ASN A 121 -5.19 8.89 -12.58
CA ASN A 121 -6.40 9.69 -12.59
C ASN A 121 -7.62 8.79 -12.60
N VAL A 122 -8.69 9.19 -11.93
CA VAL A 122 -9.99 8.51 -12.05
C VAL A 122 -10.53 8.68 -13.46
N ASP A 123 -11.05 7.59 -14.04
CA ASP A 123 -11.75 7.61 -15.33
C ASP A 123 -13.26 7.61 -15.11
N THR A 124 -13.77 6.60 -14.40
CA THR A 124 -15.18 6.52 -13.98
C THR A 124 -15.27 6.16 -12.51
N GLU A 125 -16.39 6.47 -11.87
CA GLU A 125 -16.65 6.14 -10.47
C GLU A 125 -18.04 5.53 -10.34
N ALA A 126 -18.11 4.36 -9.67
CA ALA A 126 -19.33 3.67 -9.29
C ALA A 126 -19.54 3.73 -7.77
N ALA A 127 -20.65 3.18 -7.30
CA ALA A 127 -20.91 3.02 -5.88
C ALA A 127 -19.87 2.04 -5.27
N LEU A 128 -19.56 2.25 -4.00
CA LEU A 128 -18.72 1.35 -3.21
C LEU A 128 -19.39 -0.03 -3.12
N THR A 129 -18.63 -1.09 -3.40
CA THR A 129 -19.12 -2.48 -3.35
C THR A 129 -18.61 -3.23 -2.13
N ASP A 130 -17.37 -3.01 -1.72
CA ASP A 130 -16.83 -3.54 -0.46
C ASP A 130 -17.22 -2.63 0.69
N THR A 131 -18.12 -3.12 1.56
CA THR A 131 -18.59 -2.43 2.77
C THR A 131 -18.19 -3.15 4.07
N ASP A 132 -17.55 -4.29 3.97
CA ASP A 132 -17.10 -5.05 5.14
C ASP A 132 -15.84 -4.44 5.73
N GLU A 133 -14.87 -4.13 4.89
CA GLU A 133 -13.60 -3.50 5.29
C GLU A 133 -13.65 -1.98 5.12
N ILE A 134 -14.24 -1.47 4.04
CA ILE A 134 -14.29 -0.05 3.73
C ILE A 134 -15.57 0.60 4.31
N ALA A 135 -15.39 1.45 5.31
CA ALA A 135 -16.48 2.19 5.96
C ALA A 135 -16.96 3.40 5.14
N GLY A 136 -16.17 3.84 4.15
CA GLY A 136 -16.51 4.94 3.27
C GLY A 136 -15.33 5.46 2.48
N LYS A 137 -15.61 6.29 1.47
CA LYS A 137 -14.60 6.96 0.65
C LYS A 137 -14.92 8.44 0.52
N VAL A 138 -13.90 9.26 0.29
CA VAL A 138 -14.05 10.70 0.11
C VAL A 138 -12.95 11.24 -0.83
N TRP A 139 -13.34 12.14 -1.72
CA TRP A 139 -12.40 12.98 -2.44
C TRP A 139 -11.92 14.09 -1.51
N MET A 140 -10.66 14.08 -1.17
CA MET A 140 -10.05 15.02 -0.22
C MET A 140 -9.09 15.95 -0.97
N PRO A 141 -9.27 17.28 -0.87
CA PRO A 141 -8.31 18.23 -1.44
C PRO A 141 -6.89 17.93 -0.99
N VAL A 142 -5.91 18.05 -1.89
CA VAL A 142 -4.49 17.82 -1.56
C VAL A 142 -4.03 18.65 -0.36
N SER A 143 -4.56 19.89 -0.20
CA SER A 143 -4.29 20.72 0.98
C SER A 143 -4.68 20.04 2.29
N ASP A 144 -5.84 19.38 2.30
CA ASP A 144 -6.41 18.76 3.48
C ASP A 144 -5.72 17.42 3.77
N VAL A 145 -5.35 16.66 2.72
CA VAL A 145 -4.48 15.48 2.85
C VAL A 145 -3.14 15.86 3.51
N LYS A 146 -2.53 16.97 3.09
CA LYS A 146 -1.30 17.48 3.73
C LYS A 146 -1.49 17.85 5.20
N VAL A 147 -2.66 18.39 5.57
CA VAL A 147 -3.01 18.68 6.97
C VAL A 147 -3.19 17.37 7.75
N LEU A 148 -3.89 16.39 7.18
CA LEU A 148 -4.07 15.06 7.75
C LEU A 148 -2.73 14.38 8.05
N LEU A 149 -1.79 14.42 7.10
CA LEU A 149 -0.44 13.88 7.27
C LEU A 149 0.34 14.62 8.38
N ARG A 150 0.33 15.96 8.38
CA ARG A 150 1.04 16.78 9.41
C ARG A 150 0.52 16.54 10.80
N ASN A 151 -0.78 16.31 10.94
CA ASN A 151 -1.43 16.08 12.23
C ASN A 151 -1.39 14.61 12.67
N ASN A 152 -0.70 13.74 11.90
CA ASN A 152 -0.61 12.31 12.17
C ASN A 152 -1.99 11.63 12.31
N GLN A 153 -2.95 12.02 11.45
CA GLN A 153 -4.31 11.50 11.46
C GLN A 153 -4.47 10.24 10.57
N THR A 154 -3.41 9.84 9.88
CA THR A 154 -3.20 8.50 9.34
C THR A 154 -1.87 7.99 9.86
N MET A 155 -1.81 6.71 10.18
CA MET A 155 -0.61 6.03 10.66
C MET A 155 -0.18 4.88 9.75
N ASP A 156 -0.97 4.59 8.70
CA ASP A 156 -0.58 3.60 7.72
C ASP A 156 0.64 4.07 6.90
N GLY A 157 1.76 3.36 7.07
CA GLY A 157 3.03 3.73 6.45
C GLY A 157 3.01 3.61 4.93
N ILE A 158 2.23 2.68 4.39
CA ILE A 158 2.07 2.50 2.94
C ILE A 158 1.37 3.71 2.35
N SER A 159 0.25 4.13 2.93
CA SER A 159 -0.50 5.32 2.48
C SER A 159 0.31 6.59 2.60
N ILE A 160 0.99 6.81 3.74
CA ILE A 160 1.82 8.00 3.98
C ILE A 160 2.90 8.12 2.90
N LEU A 161 3.69 7.07 2.70
CA LEU A 161 4.80 7.10 1.75
C LEU A 161 4.28 7.27 0.31
N SER A 162 3.24 6.52 -0.05
CA SER A 162 2.67 6.56 -1.40
C SER A 162 2.12 7.94 -1.75
N ILE A 163 1.39 8.58 -0.82
CA ILE A 163 0.86 9.94 -1.01
C ILE A 163 2.01 10.94 -1.15
N LEU A 164 3.01 10.89 -0.26
CA LEU A 164 4.14 11.81 -0.32
C LEU A 164 4.93 11.64 -1.63
N PHE A 165 5.13 10.40 -2.07
CA PHE A 165 5.84 10.12 -3.31
C PHE A 165 5.03 10.58 -4.54
N ALA A 166 3.72 10.35 -4.55
CA ALA A 166 2.85 10.82 -5.62
C ALA A 166 2.81 12.35 -5.70
N LEU A 167 2.69 13.04 -4.56
CA LEU A 167 2.69 14.51 -4.52
C LEU A 167 4.02 15.12 -5.00
N GLU A 168 5.14 14.44 -4.80
CA GLU A 168 6.44 14.92 -5.26
C GLU A 168 6.72 14.61 -6.73
N PHE A 169 6.32 13.41 -7.22
CA PHE A 169 6.78 12.93 -8.52
C PHE A 169 5.67 12.81 -9.58
N TYR A 170 4.42 12.54 -9.19
CA TYR A 170 3.32 12.41 -10.15
C TYR A 170 2.77 13.77 -10.57
N ASP A 171 2.51 14.65 -9.61
CA ASP A 171 1.96 16.00 -9.87
C ASP A 171 2.90 16.83 -10.76
N LYS A 172 4.21 16.74 -10.52
CA LYS A 172 5.22 17.41 -11.37
C LYS A 172 5.27 16.88 -12.80
N ALA A 173 4.84 15.66 -13.06
CA ALA A 173 4.80 15.10 -14.42
C ALA A 173 3.56 15.52 -15.20
N ASN A 174 2.49 15.93 -14.51
CA ASN A 174 1.22 16.36 -15.11
C ASN A 174 1.04 17.87 -15.17
N GLY A 175 1.84 18.64 -14.46
CA GLY A 175 1.65 20.07 -14.32
C GLY A 175 2.91 20.88 -14.58
N ASN A 176 3.18 21.13 -15.78
CA ASN A 176 3.60 22.43 -16.33
C ASN A 176 4.14 22.21 -17.75
N LYS A 177 3.24 22.31 -18.70
CA LYS A 177 3.59 22.88 -20.01
C LYS A 177 3.07 24.29 -20.05
#